data_616610a497a6c9f90d802c64c87619c8
#
_entry.id   616610a497a6c9f90d802c64c87619c8
#
_cell.length_a   1.000
_cell.length_b   1.000
_cell.length_c   1.000
_cell.angle_alpha   90.00
_cell.angle_beta   90.00
_cell.angle_gamma   90.00
#
_symmetry.space_group_name_H-M   'P 1'
#
loop_
_entity.id
_entity.type
_entity.pdbx_description
1 polymer ?
#
loop_
_entity_poly.entity_id
_entity_poly.type
_entity_poly.pdbx_seq_one_letter_code
_entity_poly.pdbx_strand_id
1 'polypeptide(L)'
;MKKITFLIISSILFIYINACTGYTPIYSSTNFNFKIEDHSLKGEERLANLIYRKLYNVSLSNKGDPGVQSISLSIETNKERKPTVKNNAGKILEYQVNLNTKIIINDFLTNKIILNKDYNYSISYKVQDEHSETIKLENKNIENLVNKTYEDALIKISEILTEQW
;
A
#
# COMPACT_ATOMS: atom_id res chain seq x y z
N MET A 1 11.88 27.62 48.95
CA MET A 1 10.68 26.92 48.44
C MET A 1 10.53 27.05 46.92
N LYS A 2 10.60 28.23 46.30
CA LYS A 2 10.42 28.42 44.85
C LYS A 2 11.39 27.59 43.95
N LYS A 3 12.65 27.38 44.35
CA LYS A 3 13.63 26.59 43.59
C LYS A 3 13.31 25.09 43.56
N ILE A 4 12.76 24.55 44.64
CA ILE A 4 12.38 23.14 44.76
C ILE A 4 11.12 22.85 43.91
N THR A 5 10.15 23.79 43.90
CA THR A 5 8.95 23.68 43.08
C THR A 5 9.30 23.70 41.57
N PHE A 6 10.27 24.51 41.18
CA PHE A 6 10.73 24.57 39.79
C PHE A 6 11.43 23.27 39.34
N LEU A 7 12.22 22.67 40.22
CA LEU A 7 12.87 21.39 39.98
C LEU A 7 11.86 20.23 39.82
N ILE A 8 10.81 20.22 40.64
CA ILE A 8 9.75 19.18 40.56
C ILE A 8 8.96 19.34 39.26
N ILE A 9 8.59 20.56 38.86
CA ILE A 9 7.86 20.83 37.60
C ILE A 9 8.71 20.43 36.40
N SER A 10 10.01 20.75 36.39
CA SER A 10 10.95 20.37 35.34
C SER A 10 11.10 18.85 35.22
N SER A 11 11.17 18.13 36.35
CA SER A 11 11.26 16.67 36.37
C SER A 11 9.99 15.99 35.81
N ILE A 12 8.82 16.53 36.14
CA ILE A 12 7.53 16.01 35.63
C ILE A 12 7.44 16.22 34.11
N LEU A 13 7.91 17.38 33.61
CA LEU A 13 7.89 17.68 32.17
C LEU A 13 8.77 16.70 31.36
N PHE A 14 9.91 16.24 31.91
CA PHE A 14 10.80 15.26 31.27
C PHE A 14 10.17 13.85 31.15
N ILE A 15 9.22 13.48 32.00
CA ILE A 15 8.54 12.18 31.95
C ILE A 15 7.55 12.10 30.79
N TYR A 16 6.94 13.23 30.39
CA TYR A 16 5.96 13.26 29.28
C TYR A 16 6.60 13.23 27.89
N ILE A 17 7.90 13.54 27.74
CA ILE A 17 8.57 13.58 26.44
C ILE A 17 8.91 12.16 25.93
N ASN A 18 8.94 11.13 26.77
CA ASN A 18 9.25 9.76 26.39
C ASN A 18 8.04 8.94 25.91
N ALA A 19 6.83 9.51 25.85
CA ALA A 19 5.60 8.77 25.52
C ALA A 19 5.37 8.54 24.02
N CYS A 20 6.25 9.04 23.12
CA CYS A 20 6.11 8.92 21.68
C CYS A 20 6.96 7.84 21.00
N THR A 21 7.55 6.89 21.73
CA THR A 21 8.41 5.85 21.16
C THR A 21 7.70 4.50 20.98
N GLY A 22 6.46 4.50 20.48
CA GLY A 22 5.64 3.27 20.43
C GLY A 22 5.05 2.89 19.08
N TYR A 23 5.34 3.60 17.96
CA TYR A 23 4.89 3.14 16.65
C TYR A 23 5.97 2.26 16.01
N THR A 24 5.98 0.97 16.34
CA THR A 24 6.61 -0.04 15.48
C THR A 24 5.61 -0.35 14.36
N PRO A 25 5.94 -0.09 13.10
CA PRO A 25 5.09 -0.49 12.00
C PRO A 25 4.90 -2.01 12.08
N ILE A 26 3.66 -2.45 12.08
CA ILE A 26 3.24 -3.86 12.22
C ILE A 26 3.98 -4.78 11.22
N TYR A 27 4.49 -4.19 10.14
CA TYR A 27 5.20 -4.87 9.06
C TYR A 27 6.72 -5.04 9.28
N SER A 28 7.30 -4.49 10.35
CA SER A 28 8.76 -4.60 10.57
C SER A 28 9.20 -5.92 11.21
N SER A 29 8.27 -6.75 11.68
CA SER A 29 8.55 -8.04 12.35
C SER A 29 8.09 -9.28 11.59
N THR A 30 7.38 -9.13 10.48
CA THR A 30 7.03 -10.28 9.63
C THR A 30 8.16 -10.55 8.65
N ASN A 31 8.90 -11.62 8.87
CA ASN A 31 9.83 -12.16 7.88
C ASN A 31 8.99 -12.70 6.71
N PHE A 32 8.85 -11.88 5.67
CA PHE A 32 8.19 -12.30 4.44
C PHE A 32 9.14 -13.22 3.67
N ASN A 33 9.07 -14.51 3.90
CA ASN A 33 9.98 -15.51 3.33
C ASN A 33 9.66 -15.82 1.86
N PHE A 34 9.64 -14.80 1.00
CA PHE A 34 9.49 -14.99 -0.44
C PHE A 34 10.49 -14.17 -1.24
N LYS A 35 10.81 -14.66 -2.44
CA LYS A 35 11.65 -14.00 -3.44
C LYS A 35 10.92 -13.96 -4.77
N ILE A 36 10.81 -12.78 -5.40
CA ILE A 36 10.23 -12.64 -6.73
C ILE A 36 11.34 -12.92 -7.76
N GLU A 37 11.21 -14.03 -8.49
CA GLU A 37 12.14 -14.44 -9.55
C GLU A 37 11.73 -13.91 -10.92
N ASP A 38 10.42 -13.86 -11.18
CA ASP A 38 9.85 -13.40 -12.45
C ASP A 38 8.61 -12.57 -12.22
N HIS A 39 8.30 -11.67 -13.15
CA HIS A 39 7.11 -10.85 -13.07
C HIS A 39 6.53 -10.48 -14.44
N SER A 40 5.22 -10.27 -14.48
CA SER A 40 4.47 -9.79 -15.64
C SER A 40 3.53 -8.65 -15.22
N LEU A 41 3.60 -7.52 -15.94
CA LEU A 41 2.78 -6.34 -15.69
C LEU A 41 1.88 -6.09 -16.89
N LYS A 42 0.57 -5.85 -16.65
CA LYS A 42 -0.45 -5.64 -17.68
C LYS A 42 -1.38 -4.49 -17.33
N GLY A 43 -2.06 -3.95 -18.35
CA GLY A 43 -3.00 -2.84 -18.23
C GLY A 43 -2.30 -1.50 -18.02
N GLU A 44 -2.64 -0.77 -16.97
CA GLU A 44 -1.95 0.47 -16.57
C GLU A 44 -0.57 0.16 -15.99
N GLU A 45 0.40 -0.12 -16.84
CA GLU A 45 1.75 -0.60 -16.46
C GLU A 45 2.44 0.27 -15.43
N ARG A 46 2.23 1.61 -15.49
CA ARG A 46 2.81 2.53 -14.50
C ARG A 46 2.30 2.22 -13.07
N LEU A 47 1.02 1.94 -12.90
CA LEU A 47 0.42 1.64 -11.61
C LEU A 47 0.76 0.21 -11.16
N ALA A 48 0.75 -0.75 -12.08
CA ALA A 48 1.22 -2.11 -11.83
C ALA A 48 2.67 -2.12 -11.35
N ASN A 49 3.55 -1.33 -11.99
CA ASN A 49 4.95 -1.21 -11.60
C ASN A 49 5.14 -0.57 -10.21
N LEU A 50 4.29 0.38 -9.81
CA LEU A 50 4.34 0.94 -8.46
C LEU A 50 4.03 -0.13 -7.39
N ILE A 51 3.02 -0.98 -7.62
CA ILE A 51 2.68 -2.09 -6.74
C ILE A 51 3.82 -3.12 -6.72
N TYR A 52 4.31 -3.51 -7.90
CA TYR A 52 5.42 -4.45 -8.05
C TYR A 52 6.65 -4.01 -7.27
N ARG A 53 7.11 -2.77 -7.46
CA ARG A 53 8.32 -2.25 -6.78
C ARG A 53 8.20 -2.28 -5.26
N LYS A 54 7.01 -2.00 -4.72
CA LYS A 54 6.76 -2.08 -3.27
C LYS A 54 6.87 -3.53 -2.77
N LEU A 55 6.25 -4.49 -3.46
CA LEU A 55 6.34 -5.92 -3.13
C LEU A 55 7.78 -6.45 -3.31
N TYR A 56 8.46 -6.03 -4.38
CA TYR A 56 9.84 -6.42 -4.65
C TYR A 56 10.81 -5.93 -3.56
N ASN A 57 10.64 -4.70 -3.09
CA ASN A 57 11.48 -4.16 -2.01
C ASN A 57 11.34 -4.98 -0.70
N VAL A 58 10.15 -5.47 -0.40
CA VAL A 58 9.92 -6.36 0.74
C VAL A 58 10.60 -7.72 0.52
N SER A 59 10.53 -8.26 -0.70
CA SER A 59 11.16 -9.54 -1.04
C SER A 59 12.70 -9.51 -0.94
N LEU A 60 13.32 -8.33 -1.12
CA LEU A 60 14.76 -8.16 -1.02
C LEU A 60 15.29 -8.23 0.41
N SER A 61 14.44 -8.02 1.41
CA SER A 61 14.84 -8.01 2.83
C SER A 61 15.34 -9.38 3.33
N ASN A 62 15.03 -10.46 2.59
CA ASN A 62 15.26 -11.86 3.00
C ASN A 62 16.32 -12.57 2.17
N LYS A 63 17.28 -11.83 1.59
CA LYS A 63 18.37 -12.43 0.84
C LYS A 63 19.28 -13.26 1.75
N GLY A 64 19.23 -14.60 1.57
CA GLY A 64 20.16 -15.53 2.21
C GLY A 64 19.55 -16.52 3.19
N ASP A 65 18.24 -16.49 3.41
CA ASP A 65 17.57 -17.47 4.23
C ASP A 65 17.22 -18.73 3.40
N PRO A 66 17.62 -19.93 3.82
CA PRO A 66 17.36 -21.18 3.07
C PRO A 66 15.87 -21.57 2.97
N GLY A 67 14.97 -20.93 3.72
CA GLY A 67 13.52 -21.15 3.71
C GLY A 67 12.74 -20.20 2.78
N VAL A 68 13.40 -19.41 1.91
CA VAL A 68 12.71 -18.42 1.06
C VAL A 68 12.03 -19.09 -0.14
N GLN A 69 10.72 -18.92 -0.27
CA GLN A 69 9.95 -19.42 -1.41
C GLN A 69 10.14 -18.53 -2.64
N SER A 70 10.57 -19.14 -3.77
CA SER A 70 10.65 -18.44 -5.06
C SER A 70 9.28 -18.38 -5.72
N ILE A 71 8.85 -17.19 -6.12
CA ILE A 71 7.55 -16.96 -6.75
C ILE A 71 7.67 -16.22 -8.08
N SER A 72 6.70 -16.43 -8.97
CA SER A 72 6.42 -15.56 -10.11
C SER A 72 5.16 -14.73 -9.84
N LEU A 73 5.21 -13.43 -10.19
CA LEU A 73 4.18 -12.45 -9.86
C LEU A 73 3.58 -11.85 -11.13
N SER A 74 2.28 -11.96 -11.32
CA SER A 74 1.56 -11.26 -12.38
C SER A 74 0.63 -10.21 -11.78
N ILE A 75 0.74 -8.97 -12.25
CA ILE A 75 -0.10 -7.84 -11.82
C ILE A 75 -0.76 -7.23 -13.05
N GLU A 76 -2.08 -7.20 -13.05
CA GLU A 76 -2.88 -6.51 -14.06
C GLU A 76 -3.69 -5.40 -13.38
N THR A 77 -3.51 -4.14 -13.83
CA THR A 77 -4.23 -2.99 -13.27
C THR A 77 -5.06 -2.29 -14.32
N ASN A 78 -6.25 -1.88 -13.94
CA ASN A 78 -7.11 -1.02 -14.73
C ASN A 78 -7.59 0.15 -13.88
N LYS A 79 -7.40 1.38 -14.40
CA LYS A 79 -7.87 2.61 -13.77
C LYS A 79 -9.03 3.18 -14.57
N GLU A 80 -10.13 3.49 -13.90
CA GLU A 80 -11.28 4.18 -14.47
C GLU A 80 -11.57 5.47 -13.69
N ARG A 81 -11.87 6.55 -14.40
CA ARG A 81 -12.36 7.81 -13.82
C ARG A 81 -13.74 8.11 -14.36
N LYS A 82 -14.71 8.37 -13.46
CA LYS A 82 -16.07 8.73 -13.85
C LYS A 82 -16.60 9.92 -13.05
N PRO A 83 -17.40 10.81 -13.65
CA PRO A 83 -18.08 11.86 -12.93
C PRO A 83 -19.21 11.26 -12.07
N THR A 84 -19.31 11.68 -10.80
CA THR A 84 -20.32 11.19 -9.85
C THR A 84 -21.36 12.26 -9.51
N VAL A 85 -20.98 13.54 -9.49
CA VAL A 85 -21.88 14.65 -9.18
C VAL A 85 -21.76 15.74 -10.24
N LYS A 86 -22.92 16.24 -10.71
CA LYS A 86 -23.05 17.40 -11.60
C LYS A 86 -24.00 18.41 -11.00
N ASN A 87 -23.81 19.70 -11.29
CA ASN A 87 -24.79 20.72 -10.97
C ASN A 87 -25.90 20.79 -12.04
N ASN A 88 -26.90 21.67 -11.82
CA ASN A 88 -28.04 21.84 -12.75
C ASN A 88 -27.63 22.34 -14.15
N ALA A 89 -26.45 22.95 -14.30
CA ALA A 89 -25.90 23.38 -15.58
C ALA A 89 -25.03 22.31 -16.25
N GLY A 90 -24.96 21.08 -15.67
CA GLY A 90 -24.17 19.97 -16.22
C GLY A 90 -22.67 20.02 -15.88
N LYS A 91 -22.20 21.04 -15.13
CA LYS A 91 -20.80 21.13 -14.70
C LYS A 91 -20.53 20.03 -13.67
N ILE A 92 -19.42 19.29 -13.88
CA ILE A 92 -19.01 18.22 -12.97
C ILE A 92 -18.44 18.85 -11.68
N LEU A 93 -18.94 18.38 -10.54
CA LEU A 93 -18.54 18.82 -9.20
C LEU A 93 -17.69 17.76 -8.49
N GLU A 94 -17.83 16.49 -8.86
CA GLU A 94 -17.11 15.40 -8.23
C GLU A 94 -16.78 14.29 -9.26
N TYR A 95 -15.60 13.71 -9.10
CA TYR A 95 -15.16 12.50 -9.79
C TYR A 95 -14.96 11.36 -8.80
N GLN A 96 -15.14 10.14 -9.28
CA GLN A 96 -14.68 8.92 -8.65
C GLN A 96 -13.59 8.28 -9.51
N VAL A 97 -12.50 7.90 -8.87
CA VAL A 97 -11.46 7.05 -9.48
C VAL A 97 -11.61 5.64 -8.90
N ASN A 98 -11.64 4.64 -9.79
CA ASN A 98 -11.62 3.22 -9.45
C ASN A 98 -10.27 2.65 -9.88
N LEU A 99 -9.67 1.83 -9.04
CA LEU A 99 -8.49 1.03 -9.34
C LEU A 99 -8.86 -0.44 -9.14
N ASN A 100 -8.86 -1.20 -10.24
CA ASN A 100 -9.07 -2.64 -10.24
C ASN A 100 -7.73 -3.30 -10.51
N THR A 101 -7.28 -4.16 -9.59
CA THR A 101 -5.98 -4.82 -9.69
C THR A 101 -6.17 -6.31 -9.48
N LYS A 102 -5.74 -7.11 -10.44
CA LYS A 102 -5.64 -8.56 -10.32
C LYS A 102 -4.21 -8.96 -10.03
N ILE A 103 -4.01 -9.74 -8.98
CA ILE A 103 -2.70 -10.26 -8.59
C ILE A 103 -2.76 -11.78 -8.63
N ILE A 104 -1.85 -12.38 -9.42
CA ILE A 104 -1.65 -13.83 -9.48
C ILE A 104 -0.21 -14.11 -9.05
N ILE A 105 -0.06 -15.04 -8.12
CA ILE A 105 1.23 -15.53 -7.64
C ILE A 105 1.29 -17.02 -7.88
N ASN A 106 2.35 -17.45 -8.54
CA ASN A 106 2.63 -18.87 -8.74
C ASN A 106 3.94 -19.24 -8.02
N ASP A 107 4.05 -20.46 -7.56
CA ASP A 107 5.33 -21.03 -7.21
C ASP A 107 6.21 -21.10 -8.46
N PHE A 108 7.43 -20.57 -8.36
CA PHE A 108 8.31 -20.42 -9.52
C PHE A 108 8.77 -21.77 -10.10
N LEU A 109 8.94 -22.79 -9.26
CA LEU A 109 9.45 -24.09 -9.67
C LEU A 109 8.35 -25.01 -10.20
N THR A 110 7.18 -25.00 -9.55
CA THR A 110 6.08 -25.94 -9.86
C THR A 110 4.99 -25.34 -10.72
N ASN A 111 5.01 -24.00 -10.94
CA ASN A 111 3.94 -23.21 -11.59
C ASN A 111 2.55 -23.35 -10.91
N LYS A 112 2.48 -23.89 -9.70
CA LYS A 112 1.23 -23.99 -8.94
C LYS A 112 0.77 -22.61 -8.50
N ILE A 113 -0.50 -22.32 -8.68
CA ILE A 113 -1.10 -21.05 -8.22
C ILE A 113 -1.13 -21.05 -6.68
N ILE A 114 -0.47 -20.05 -6.10
CA ILE A 114 -0.46 -19.76 -4.66
C ILE A 114 -1.56 -18.75 -4.32
N LEU A 115 -1.70 -17.70 -5.15
CA LEU A 115 -2.69 -16.65 -4.98
C LEU A 115 -3.28 -16.26 -6.34
N ASN A 116 -4.60 -16.09 -6.40
CA ASN A 116 -5.30 -15.44 -7.50
C ASN A 116 -6.40 -14.58 -6.90
N LYS A 117 -6.19 -13.25 -6.86
CA LYS A 117 -7.10 -12.33 -6.16
C LYS A 117 -7.27 -11.02 -6.90
N ASP A 118 -8.51 -10.53 -6.90
CA ASP A 118 -8.88 -9.22 -7.38
C ASP A 118 -9.04 -8.25 -6.21
N TYR A 119 -8.46 -7.04 -6.37
CA TYR A 119 -8.55 -5.92 -5.46
C TYR A 119 -9.24 -4.77 -6.17
N ASN A 120 -10.38 -4.34 -5.65
CA ASN A 120 -11.20 -3.31 -6.27
C ASN A 120 -11.42 -2.17 -5.25
N TYR A 121 -10.76 -1.05 -5.50
CA TYR A 121 -10.85 0.12 -4.64
C TYR A 121 -11.31 1.35 -5.41
N SER A 122 -12.03 2.22 -4.72
CA SER A 122 -12.50 3.48 -5.30
C SER A 122 -12.39 4.61 -4.29
N ILE A 123 -12.24 5.82 -4.80
CA ILE A 123 -12.23 7.05 -4.01
C ILE A 123 -12.84 8.19 -4.80
N SER A 124 -13.73 8.95 -4.15
CA SER A 124 -14.32 10.15 -4.73
C SER A 124 -13.56 11.41 -4.30
N TYR A 125 -13.52 12.40 -5.18
CA TYR A 125 -12.90 13.69 -4.88
C TYR A 125 -13.61 14.83 -5.61
N LYS A 126 -13.66 15.99 -4.96
CA LYS A 126 -14.30 17.19 -5.52
C LYS A 126 -13.39 17.86 -6.53
N VAL A 127 -14.01 18.42 -7.57
CA VAL A 127 -13.34 19.31 -8.51
C VAL A 127 -12.99 20.60 -7.77
N GLN A 128 -11.74 21.02 -7.86
CA GLN A 128 -11.23 22.26 -7.28
C GLN A 128 -11.44 23.42 -8.27
N ASP A 129 -11.32 24.65 -7.78
CA ASP A 129 -11.46 25.84 -8.62
C ASP A 129 -10.35 25.88 -9.69
N GLU A 130 -9.14 25.49 -9.32
CA GLU A 130 -8.03 25.34 -10.25
C GLU A 130 -7.92 23.90 -10.76
N HIS A 131 -7.80 23.76 -12.08
CA HIS A 131 -7.64 22.43 -12.72
C HIS A 131 -6.39 21.69 -12.23
N SER A 132 -5.28 22.42 -12.04
CA SER A 132 -4.03 21.86 -11.50
C SER A 132 -4.21 21.20 -10.14
N GLU A 133 -4.99 21.81 -9.24
CA GLU A 133 -5.28 21.27 -7.92
C GLU A 133 -6.16 20.00 -8.00
N THR A 134 -7.11 19.99 -8.94
CA THR A 134 -7.92 18.79 -9.20
C THR A 134 -7.04 17.61 -9.65
N ILE A 135 -6.06 17.84 -10.54
CA ILE A 135 -5.13 16.81 -11.00
C ILE A 135 -4.20 16.34 -9.88
N LYS A 136 -3.67 17.24 -9.05
CA LYS A 136 -2.86 16.86 -7.89
C LYS A 136 -3.64 15.98 -6.91
N LEU A 137 -4.90 16.34 -6.64
CA LEU A 137 -5.78 15.57 -5.77
C LEU A 137 -6.09 14.19 -6.35
N GLU A 138 -6.36 14.10 -7.66
CA GLU A 138 -6.54 12.82 -8.36
C GLU A 138 -5.31 11.93 -8.21
N ASN A 139 -4.11 12.46 -8.50
CA ASN A 139 -2.86 11.70 -8.41
C ASN A 139 -2.58 11.20 -7.00
N LYS A 140 -2.82 12.03 -5.97
CA LYS A 140 -2.72 11.63 -4.57
C LYS A 140 -3.69 10.50 -4.22
N ASN A 141 -4.91 10.58 -4.72
CA ASN A 141 -5.92 9.55 -4.49
C ASN A 141 -5.55 8.22 -5.18
N ILE A 142 -5.02 8.27 -6.40
CA ILE A 142 -4.51 7.09 -7.10
C ILE A 142 -3.36 6.45 -6.30
N GLU A 143 -2.44 7.25 -5.78
CA GLU A 143 -1.36 6.76 -4.93
C GLU A 143 -1.89 6.07 -3.66
N ASN A 144 -2.91 6.63 -3.02
CA ASN A 144 -3.57 6.01 -1.87
C ASN A 144 -4.19 4.65 -2.23
N LEU A 145 -4.85 4.54 -3.40
CA LEU A 145 -5.43 3.27 -3.87
C LEU A 145 -4.34 2.23 -4.16
N VAL A 146 -3.22 2.64 -4.77
CA VAL A 146 -2.05 1.78 -5.00
C VAL A 146 -1.47 1.28 -3.68
N ASN A 147 -1.31 2.17 -2.68
CA ASN A 147 -0.81 1.81 -1.35
C ASN A 147 -1.72 0.80 -0.67
N LYS A 148 -3.04 1.04 -0.71
CA LYS A 148 -4.02 0.11 -0.14
C LYS A 148 -3.97 -1.25 -0.83
N THR A 149 -3.88 -1.29 -2.16
CA THR A 149 -3.74 -2.54 -2.91
C THR A 149 -2.48 -3.31 -2.50
N TYR A 150 -1.35 -2.61 -2.40
CA TYR A 150 -0.08 -3.19 -1.94
C TYR A 150 -0.19 -3.77 -0.52
N GLU A 151 -0.74 -2.99 0.43
CA GLU A 151 -0.87 -3.41 1.83
C GLU A 151 -1.73 -4.67 1.97
N ASP A 152 -2.91 -4.68 1.33
CA ASP A 152 -3.83 -5.81 1.40
C ASP A 152 -3.27 -7.05 0.64
N ALA A 153 -2.50 -6.84 -0.44
CA ALA A 153 -1.80 -7.92 -1.12
C ALA A 153 -0.69 -8.50 -0.25
N LEU A 154 0.10 -7.65 0.41
CA LEU A 154 1.18 -8.08 1.29
C LEU A 154 0.68 -8.89 2.48
N ILE A 155 -0.42 -8.45 3.10
CA ILE A 155 -1.09 -9.19 4.18
C ILE A 155 -1.47 -10.58 3.68
N LYS A 156 -2.12 -10.65 2.49
CA LYS A 156 -2.59 -11.93 1.96
C LYS A 156 -1.45 -12.88 1.58
N ILE A 157 -0.36 -12.35 1.04
CA ILE A 157 0.86 -13.13 0.77
C ILE A 157 1.42 -13.70 2.07
N SER A 158 1.52 -12.88 3.12
CA SER A 158 2.05 -13.32 4.41
C SER A 158 1.20 -14.41 5.05
N GLU A 159 -0.13 -14.29 5.01
CA GLU A 159 -1.06 -15.31 5.52
C GLU A 159 -0.83 -16.66 4.85
N ILE A 160 -0.81 -16.68 3.50
CA ILE A 160 -0.67 -17.93 2.74
C ILE A 160 0.70 -18.59 2.97
N LEU A 161 1.77 -17.79 3.04
CA LEU A 161 3.10 -18.33 3.24
C LEU A 161 3.34 -18.82 4.68
N THR A 162 2.62 -18.28 5.67
CA THR A 162 2.69 -18.78 7.06
C THR A 162 1.85 -20.03 7.30
N GLU A 163 0.77 -20.24 6.55
CA GLU A 163 -0.09 -21.42 6.66
C GLU A 163 0.53 -22.70 6.03
N GLN A 164 1.61 -22.57 5.28
CA GLN A 164 2.27 -23.69 4.60
C GLN A 164 3.39 -24.36 5.42
N TRP A 165 3.65 -23.87 6.64
CA TRP A 165 4.63 -24.42 7.61
C TRP A 165 3.96 -24.90 8.89
#